data_8a5ec1c86da3f88591d0da75d871cc7c
#
_entry.id   8a5ec1c86da3f88591d0da75d871cc7c
#
_cell.length_a   1.000
_cell.length_b   1.000
_cell.length_c   1.000
_cell.angle_alpha   90.00
_cell.angle_beta   90.00
_cell.angle_gamma   90.00
#
_symmetry.space_group_name_H-M   'P 1'
#
loop_
_entity.id
_entity.type
_entity.pdbx_description
1 polymer ?
#
loop_
_entity_poly.entity_id
_entity_poly.type
_entity_poly.pdbx_seq_one_letter_code
_entity_poly.pdbx_strand_id
1 'polypeptide(L)'
;MSNTMDFIDPANRLAVLEQVTAEGMLSLKKDTIRGNEYHVFAEAPNNLREFYEIGLLHGDWEHIIYEEDRITYPETYARANQLGNVLQSTYGIGKGDKVSFSMRNYPEWMFCYMAITSIGAIVVPLNSWWQGDELEYGITNSESKLFIGDEERLDRLGDRCSDVAKISVRSNNPDHQEFDFYKVIEGASDKLENPVEILPDEDASIMYTSGSTGYPKGVVLTHRSIIFAPYYWITLTTMGKAALGEAAPEASQDQMATLVSVPLFHVTGCHAIFLLSIPVGRKTVLMYKWDPEVALDLIEREKISIFTGVP
;
A
#
# COMPACT_ATOMS: atom_id res chain seq x y z
N MET A 1 8.34 8.15 38.27
CA MET A 1 7.12 7.84 37.52
C MET A 1 6.69 9.13 36.84
N SER A 2 7.17 9.37 35.65
CA SER A 2 6.72 10.51 34.82
C SER A 2 5.26 10.23 34.46
N ASN A 3 4.41 11.24 34.70
CA ASN A 3 2.97 11.10 34.65
C ASN A 3 2.52 10.94 33.20
N THR A 4 2.15 9.75 32.76
CA THR A 4 1.39 9.55 31.51
C THR A 4 0.16 10.45 31.41
N MET A 5 -0.35 10.98 32.53
CA MET A 5 -1.42 11.99 32.57
C MET A 5 -0.99 13.33 31.99
N ASP A 6 0.30 13.72 32.08
CA ASP A 6 0.76 15.01 31.55
C ASP A 6 0.73 15.06 30.02
N PHE A 7 0.81 13.92 29.33
CA PHE A 7 0.67 13.84 27.87
C PHE A 7 -0.78 14.06 27.40
N ILE A 8 -1.75 13.94 28.28
CA ILE A 8 -3.18 14.19 27.96
C ILE A 8 -3.45 15.71 27.89
N ASP A 9 -2.63 16.54 28.52
CA ASP A 9 -2.75 18.00 28.39
C ASP A 9 -2.42 18.44 26.94
N PRO A 10 -3.32 19.18 26.27
CA PRO A 10 -3.09 19.69 24.92
C PRO A 10 -1.82 20.52 24.76
N ALA A 11 -1.43 21.31 25.78
CA ALA A 11 -0.22 22.13 25.74
C ALA A 11 1.05 21.26 25.72
N ASN A 12 1.10 20.21 26.54
CA ASN A 12 2.21 19.28 26.58
C ASN A 12 2.32 18.49 25.29
N ARG A 13 1.19 18.07 24.69
CA ARG A 13 1.18 17.42 23.36
C ARG A 13 1.74 18.31 22.28
N LEU A 14 1.41 19.60 22.28
CA LEU A 14 1.94 20.55 21.30
C LEU A 14 3.46 20.71 21.45
N ALA A 15 3.96 20.87 22.67
CA ALA A 15 5.38 20.99 22.94
C ALA A 15 6.16 19.72 22.50
N VAL A 16 5.62 18.52 22.77
CA VAL A 16 6.23 17.26 22.30
C VAL A 16 6.18 17.16 20.77
N LEU A 17 5.07 17.56 20.13
CA LEU A 17 4.97 17.62 18.69
C LEU A 17 6.04 18.55 18.09
N GLU A 18 6.15 19.77 18.60
CA GLU A 18 7.17 20.74 18.17
C GLU A 18 8.58 20.17 18.33
N GLN A 19 8.87 19.49 19.43
CA GLN A 19 10.15 18.84 19.67
C GLN A 19 10.47 17.76 18.63
N VAL A 20 9.54 16.82 18.36
CA VAL A 20 9.78 15.69 17.46
C VAL A 20 9.73 16.06 15.99
N THR A 21 9.16 17.23 15.66
CA THR A 21 9.07 17.75 14.29
C THR A 21 9.98 18.94 14.01
N ALA A 22 10.90 19.25 14.92
CA ALA A 22 11.81 20.37 14.76
C ALA A 22 12.84 20.13 13.64
N GLU A 23 13.31 18.89 13.48
CA GLU A 23 14.34 18.52 12.53
C GLU A 23 14.23 17.06 12.07
N GLY A 24 15.01 16.70 11.05
CA GLY A 24 15.10 15.34 10.53
C GLY A 24 13.86 14.92 9.71
N MET A 25 13.68 13.63 9.57
CA MET A 25 12.65 13.01 8.71
C MET A 25 11.21 13.47 9.02
N LEU A 26 10.94 13.82 10.28
CA LEU A 26 9.61 14.26 10.73
C LEU A 26 9.45 15.79 10.75
N SER A 27 10.45 16.55 10.29
CA SER A 27 10.37 18.01 10.27
C SER A 27 9.18 18.49 9.43
N LEU A 28 8.55 19.57 9.92
CA LEU A 28 7.39 20.17 9.26
C LEU A 28 7.77 21.50 8.60
N LYS A 29 7.17 21.75 7.43
CA LYS A 29 7.17 23.06 6.77
C LYS A 29 5.75 23.45 6.38
N LYS A 30 5.54 24.74 6.17
CA LYS A 30 4.30 25.24 5.57
C LYS A 30 4.37 25.11 4.04
N ASP A 31 3.27 24.70 3.44
CA ASP A 31 3.10 24.61 2.00
C ASP A 31 1.67 25.04 1.62
N THR A 32 1.50 25.57 0.43
CA THR A 32 0.19 25.98 -0.10
C THR A 32 -0.34 24.95 -1.06
N ILE A 33 -1.38 24.23 -0.66
CA ILE A 33 -2.00 23.17 -1.46
C ILE A 33 -3.42 23.62 -1.83
N ARG A 34 -3.70 23.72 -3.14
CA ARG A 34 -5.02 24.13 -3.67
C ARG A 34 -5.55 25.42 -3.02
N GLY A 35 -4.63 26.38 -2.77
CA GLY A 35 -4.96 27.70 -2.20
C GLY A 35 -5.09 27.75 -0.68
N ASN A 36 -4.85 26.66 0.03
CA ASN A 36 -4.86 26.60 1.49
C ASN A 36 -3.47 26.28 2.04
N GLU A 37 -3.13 26.89 3.20
CA GLU A 37 -1.88 26.62 3.91
C GLU A 37 -2.00 25.38 4.77
N TYR A 38 -1.02 24.46 4.63
CA TYR A 38 -0.92 23.22 5.41
C TYR A 38 0.49 23.06 5.99
N HIS A 39 0.59 22.31 7.09
CA HIS A 39 1.87 21.76 7.52
C HIS A 39 2.07 20.41 6.81
N VAL A 40 3.21 20.28 6.15
CA VAL A 40 3.61 19.06 5.45
C VAL A 40 4.97 18.59 5.96
N PHE A 41 5.26 17.31 5.86
CA PHE A 41 6.60 16.80 6.19
C PHE A 41 7.61 17.30 5.16
N ALA A 42 8.64 18.01 5.64
CA ALA A 42 9.60 18.71 4.78
C ALA A 42 10.46 17.76 3.95
N GLU A 43 10.84 16.63 4.56
CA GLU A 43 11.73 15.62 4.00
C GLU A 43 10.96 14.39 3.45
N ALA A 44 9.63 14.43 3.39
CA ALA A 44 8.87 13.33 2.79
C ALA A 44 9.11 13.25 1.28
N PRO A 45 9.17 12.03 0.71
CA PRO A 45 9.24 11.84 -0.73
C PRO A 45 8.11 12.57 -1.47
N ASN A 46 8.38 13.04 -2.68
CA ASN A 46 7.38 13.78 -3.46
C ASN A 46 6.26 12.87 -3.99
N ASN A 47 6.54 11.60 -4.19
CA ASN A 47 5.60 10.64 -4.75
C ASN A 47 5.84 9.22 -4.22
N LEU A 48 4.88 8.32 -4.49
CA LEU A 48 4.95 6.95 -3.99
C LEU A 48 6.12 6.15 -4.58
N ARG A 49 6.58 6.42 -5.81
CA ARG A 49 7.76 5.76 -6.36
C ARG A 49 9.00 6.05 -5.51
N GLU A 50 9.27 7.32 -5.20
CA GLU A 50 10.36 7.71 -4.32
C GLU A 50 10.17 7.15 -2.90
N PHE A 51 8.93 7.09 -2.42
CA PHE A 51 8.61 6.51 -1.13
C PHE A 51 8.95 5.01 -1.05
N TYR A 52 8.72 4.25 -2.11
CA TYR A 52 9.07 2.82 -2.15
C TYR A 52 10.58 2.57 -2.14
N GLU A 53 11.37 3.50 -2.67
CA GLU A 53 12.83 3.42 -2.66
C GLU A 53 13.41 3.43 -1.24
N ILE A 54 12.70 3.98 -0.26
CA ILE A 54 13.09 3.90 1.16
C ILE A 54 13.22 2.43 1.60
N GLY A 55 12.36 1.56 1.08
CA GLY A 55 12.41 0.12 1.37
C GLY A 55 13.74 -0.53 0.99
N LEU A 56 14.43 -0.05 -0.06
CA LEU A 56 15.73 -0.57 -0.49
C LEU A 56 16.85 -0.32 0.54
N LEU A 57 16.68 0.64 1.45
CA LEU A 57 17.63 0.91 2.53
C LEU A 57 17.68 -0.23 3.56
N HIS A 58 16.69 -1.11 3.59
CA HIS A 58 16.64 -2.27 4.48
C HIS A 58 17.44 -3.47 3.94
N GLY A 59 18.04 -3.37 2.74
CA GLY A 59 18.81 -4.45 2.12
C GLY A 59 17.94 -5.70 1.91
N ASP A 60 18.51 -6.86 2.23
CA ASP A 60 17.86 -8.17 2.01
C ASP A 60 16.84 -8.57 3.10
N TRP A 61 16.33 -7.61 3.87
CA TRP A 61 15.27 -7.89 4.82
C TRP A 61 14.01 -8.37 4.10
N GLU A 62 13.31 -9.34 4.73
CA GLU A 62 12.05 -9.85 4.23
C GLU A 62 10.97 -8.77 4.30
N HIS A 63 10.26 -8.57 3.19
CA HIS A 63 9.15 -7.62 3.14
C HIS A 63 7.80 -8.33 3.23
N ILE A 64 7.62 -9.39 2.44
CA ILE A 64 6.34 -10.10 2.32
C ILE A 64 6.56 -11.58 2.57
N ILE A 65 5.74 -12.15 3.46
CA ILE A 65 5.63 -13.58 3.69
C ILE A 65 4.21 -14.02 3.34
N TYR A 66 4.08 -14.99 2.47
CA TYR A 66 2.81 -15.61 2.15
C TYR A 66 3.01 -17.10 1.90
N GLU A 67 2.43 -17.95 2.76
CA GLU A 67 2.66 -19.40 2.74
C GLU A 67 4.15 -19.73 2.78
N GLU A 68 4.72 -20.29 1.69
CA GLU A 68 6.16 -20.59 1.55
C GLU A 68 6.93 -19.45 0.84
N ASP A 69 6.22 -18.47 0.28
CA ASP A 69 6.85 -17.33 -0.40
C ASP A 69 7.48 -16.41 0.65
N ARG A 70 8.78 -16.15 0.50
CA ARG A 70 9.56 -15.20 1.31
C ARG A 70 10.21 -14.20 0.37
N ILE A 71 9.71 -12.99 0.36
CA ILE A 71 10.04 -11.96 -0.63
C ILE A 71 10.70 -10.78 0.08
N THR A 72 11.90 -10.45 -0.34
CA THR A 72 12.67 -9.33 0.21
C THR A 72 12.16 -7.97 -0.30
N TYR A 73 12.62 -6.87 0.32
CA TYR A 73 12.34 -5.52 -0.17
C TYR A 73 12.82 -5.30 -1.62
N PRO A 74 14.07 -5.66 -1.99
CA PRO A 74 14.52 -5.56 -3.38
C PRO A 74 13.69 -6.39 -4.36
N GLU A 75 13.31 -7.62 -4.00
CA GLU A 75 12.47 -8.46 -4.86
C GLU A 75 11.07 -7.87 -5.04
N THR A 76 10.47 -7.32 -3.96
CA THR A 76 9.18 -6.62 -4.04
C THR A 76 9.27 -5.45 -5.03
N TYR A 77 10.32 -4.63 -4.92
CA TYR A 77 10.55 -3.49 -5.79
C TYR A 77 10.80 -3.92 -7.25
N ALA A 78 11.58 -4.97 -7.45
CA ALA A 78 11.83 -5.55 -8.76
C ALA A 78 10.53 -6.04 -9.44
N ARG A 79 9.67 -6.79 -8.73
CA ARG A 79 8.37 -7.25 -9.24
C ARG A 79 7.45 -6.09 -9.61
N ALA A 80 7.41 -5.06 -8.79
CA ALA A 80 6.64 -3.86 -9.09
C ALA A 80 7.14 -3.15 -10.37
N ASN A 81 8.45 -3.02 -10.54
CA ASN A 81 9.03 -2.41 -11.75
C ASN A 81 8.78 -3.24 -13.00
N GLN A 82 8.92 -4.58 -12.92
CA GLN A 82 8.59 -5.49 -14.02
C GLN A 82 7.16 -5.29 -14.50
N LEU A 83 6.19 -5.29 -13.58
CA LEU A 83 4.80 -5.02 -13.92
C LEU A 83 4.62 -3.60 -14.47
N GLY A 84 5.24 -2.59 -13.88
CA GLY A 84 5.18 -1.20 -14.35
C GLY A 84 5.63 -1.05 -15.80
N ASN A 85 6.73 -1.69 -16.18
CA ASN A 85 7.24 -1.72 -17.56
C ASN A 85 6.24 -2.38 -18.51
N VAL A 86 5.64 -3.51 -18.12
CA VAL A 86 4.64 -4.21 -18.94
C VAL A 86 3.36 -3.39 -19.08
N LEU A 87 2.91 -2.74 -18.00
CA LEU A 87 1.74 -1.84 -18.07
C LEU A 87 1.96 -0.73 -19.09
N GLN A 88 3.16 -0.13 -19.14
CA GLN A 88 3.47 0.93 -20.11
C GLN A 88 3.65 0.39 -21.53
N SER A 89 4.48 -0.66 -21.71
CA SER A 89 4.90 -1.12 -23.02
C SER A 89 3.87 -1.98 -23.74
N THR A 90 3.16 -2.84 -23.02
CA THR A 90 2.21 -3.81 -23.60
C THR A 90 0.78 -3.31 -23.54
N TYR A 91 0.38 -2.73 -22.41
CA TYR A 91 -1.00 -2.28 -22.20
C TYR A 91 -1.22 -0.79 -22.47
N GLY A 92 -0.16 -0.03 -22.75
CA GLY A 92 -0.24 1.41 -23.06
C GLY A 92 -0.74 2.25 -21.89
N ILE A 93 -0.57 1.77 -20.66
CA ILE A 93 -0.96 2.51 -19.45
C ILE A 93 0.05 3.62 -19.19
N GLY A 94 -0.44 4.84 -19.10
CA GLY A 94 0.37 6.02 -18.84
C GLY A 94 -0.08 6.78 -17.60
N LYS A 95 0.57 7.91 -17.39
CA LYS A 95 0.27 8.84 -16.29
C LYS A 95 -1.19 9.28 -16.32
N GLY A 96 -1.88 9.16 -15.18
CA GLY A 96 -3.29 9.54 -15.01
C GLY A 96 -4.30 8.48 -15.47
N ASP A 97 -3.85 7.40 -16.13
CA ASP A 97 -4.71 6.27 -16.46
C ASP A 97 -5.07 5.48 -15.19
N LYS A 98 -6.27 4.91 -15.17
CA LYS A 98 -6.74 4.13 -14.03
C LYS A 98 -6.59 2.66 -14.32
N VAL A 99 -6.05 1.94 -13.34
CA VAL A 99 -5.93 0.47 -13.35
C VAL A 99 -6.60 -0.06 -12.11
N SER A 100 -7.67 -0.81 -12.29
CA SER A 100 -8.37 -1.47 -11.18
C SER A 100 -7.83 -2.88 -10.95
N PHE A 101 -7.90 -3.31 -9.71
CA PHE A 101 -7.65 -4.69 -9.37
C PHE A 101 -8.46 -5.17 -8.17
N SER A 102 -8.73 -6.48 -8.14
CA SER A 102 -9.43 -7.12 -7.03
C SER A 102 -8.90 -8.52 -6.81
N MET A 103 -8.39 -8.77 -5.61
CA MET A 103 -7.85 -10.06 -5.18
C MET A 103 -7.78 -10.14 -3.66
N ARG A 104 -7.55 -11.33 -3.11
CA ARG A 104 -7.26 -11.52 -1.69
C ARG A 104 -5.93 -10.87 -1.31
N ASN A 105 -5.55 -11.00 -0.03
CA ASN A 105 -4.25 -10.53 0.46
C ASN A 105 -3.12 -11.41 -0.07
N TYR A 106 -2.72 -11.17 -1.31
CA TYR A 106 -1.60 -11.81 -1.98
C TYR A 106 -0.39 -10.86 -2.11
N PRO A 107 0.82 -11.36 -2.26
CA PRO A 107 1.98 -10.53 -2.61
C PRO A 107 1.74 -9.66 -3.85
N GLU A 108 1.07 -10.20 -4.85
CA GLU A 108 0.75 -9.53 -6.11
C GLU A 108 -0.13 -8.28 -5.89
N TRP A 109 -0.93 -8.23 -4.82
CA TRP A 109 -1.67 -7.03 -4.44
C TRP A 109 -0.73 -5.84 -4.22
N MET A 110 0.35 -6.06 -3.47
CA MET A 110 1.33 -5.03 -3.17
C MET A 110 2.15 -4.66 -4.41
N PHE A 111 2.54 -5.65 -5.24
CA PHE A 111 3.22 -5.39 -6.50
C PHE A 111 2.38 -4.53 -7.44
N CYS A 112 1.08 -4.83 -7.59
CA CYS A 112 0.16 -4.05 -8.41
C CYS A 112 0.04 -2.62 -7.91
N TYR A 113 -0.16 -2.42 -6.59
CA TYR A 113 -0.26 -1.09 -6.01
C TYR A 113 0.99 -0.25 -6.27
N MET A 114 2.16 -0.82 -6.04
CA MET A 114 3.45 -0.17 -6.27
C MET A 114 3.69 0.11 -7.77
N ALA A 115 3.46 -0.86 -8.64
CA ALA A 115 3.69 -0.75 -10.07
C ALA A 115 2.86 0.38 -10.69
N ILE A 116 1.55 0.37 -10.44
CA ILE A 116 0.60 1.33 -11.02
C ILE A 116 0.96 2.75 -10.58
N THR A 117 1.20 2.96 -9.28
CA THR A 117 1.52 4.29 -8.77
C THR A 117 2.92 4.76 -9.16
N SER A 118 3.88 3.84 -9.39
CA SER A 118 5.25 4.19 -9.80
C SER A 118 5.35 4.71 -11.24
N ILE A 119 4.41 4.34 -12.11
CA ILE A 119 4.33 4.87 -13.48
C ILE A 119 3.42 6.12 -13.60
N GLY A 120 2.95 6.65 -12.46
CA GLY A 120 2.05 7.82 -12.40
C GLY A 120 0.60 7.51 -12.80
N ALA A 121 0.24 6.23 -12.93
CA ALA A 121 -1.13 5.80 -13.10
C ALA A 121 -1.87 5.77 -11.74
N ILE A 122 -3.19 5.79 -11.80
CA ILE A 122 -4.06 5.82 -10.62
C ILE A 122 -4.51 4.40 -10.30
N VAL A 123 -4.14 3.92 -9.11
CA VAL A 123 -4.52 2.60 -8.65
C VAL A 123 -5.95 2.58 -8.08
N VAL A 124 -6.73 1.57 -8.46
CA VAL A 124 -8.13 1.43 -8.03
C VAL A 124 -8.32 0.05 -7.39
N PRO A 125 -7.93 -0.13 -6.11
CA PRO A 125 -8.12 -1.40 -5.40
C PRO A 125 -9.61 -1.59 -5.06
N LEU A 126 -10.25 -2.56 -5.73
CA LEU A 126 -11.64 -2.91 -5.51
C LEU A 126 -11.79 -3.93 -4.38
N ASN A 127 -12.93 -3.88 -3.72
CA ASN A 127 -13.27 -4.80 -2.64
C ASN A 127 -13.31 -6.25 -3.15
N SER A 128 -12.49 -7.12 -2.58
CA SER A 128 -12.37 -8.53 -2.97
C SER A 128 -13.62 -9.39 -2.63
N TRP A 129 -14.58 -8.85 -1.93
CA TRP A 129 -15.86 -9.53 -1.66
C TRP A 129 -16.97 -9.15 -2.64
N TRP A 130 -16.74 -8.14 -3.48
CA TRP A 130 -17.73 -7.70 -4.47
C TRP A 130 -18.10 -8.81 -5.45
N GLN A 131 -19.37 -8.79 -5.88
CA GLN A 131 -19.88 -9.65 -6.92
C GLN A 131 -19.66 -9.04 -8.31
N GLY A 132 -20.01 -9.75 -9.36
CA GLY A 132 -19.71 -9.34 -10.73
C GLY A 132 -20.24 -7.96 -11.14
N ASP A 133 -21.46 -7.64 -10.72
CA ASP A 133 -22.10 -6.33 -10.97
C ASP A 133 -21.43 -5.19 -10.18
N GLU A 134 -20.96 -5.46 -8.95
CA GLU A 134 -20.21 -4.47 -8.15
C GLU A 134 -18.80 -4.26 -8.72
N LEU A 135 -18.13 -5.34 -9.19
CA LEU A 135 -16.83 -5.25 -9.88
C LEU A 135 -16.96 -4.45 -11.18
N GLU A 136 -17.98 -4.76 -12.00
CA GLU A 136 -18.29 -4.00 -13.23
C GLU A 136 -18.51 -2.53 -12.93
N TYR A 137 -19.31 -2.23 -11.89
CA TYR A 137 -19.50 -0.85 -11.44
C TYR A 137 -18.18 -0.17 -11.08
N GLY A 138 -17.32 -0.81 -10.29
CA GLY A 138 -16.03 -0.24 -9.87
C GLY A 138 -15.10 0.03 -11.05
N ILE A 139 -15.01 -0.90 -12.01
CA ILE A 139 -14.21 -0.79 -13.22
C ILE A 139 -14.72 0.35 -14.11
N THR A 140 -16.03 0.38 -14.36
CA THR A 140 -16.67 1.36 -15.25
C THR A 140 -16.68 2.77 -14.64
N ASN A 141 -17.07 2.87 -13.36
CA ASN A 141 -17.15 4.15 -12.64
C ASN A 141 -15.79 4.82 -12.47
N SER A 142 -14.72 4.03 -12.29
CA SER A 142 -13.35 4.54 -12.25
C SER A 142 -12.76 4.81 -13.64
N GLU A 143 -13.43 4.39 -14.72
CA GLU A 143 -12.91 4.42 -16.09
C GLU A 143 -11.58 3.67 -16.22
N SER A 144 -11.47 2.50 -15.57
CA SER A 144 -10.24 1.71 -15.60
C SER A 144 -9.99 1.12 -16.97
N LYS A 145 -8.76 1.28 -17.48
CA LYS A 145 -8.32 0.75 -18.77
C LYS A 145 -7.88 -0.72 -18.71
N LEU A 146 -7.56 -1.19 -17.52
CA LEU A 146 -7.10 -2.55 -17.27
C LEU A 146 -7.64 -3.02 -15.91
N PHE A 147 -7.96 -4.32 -15.81
CA PHE A 147 -8.37 -4.99 -14.58
C PHE A 147 -7.43 -6.15 -14.26
N ILE A 148 -6.92 -6.22 -13.02
CA ILE A 148 -6.10 -7.33 -12.53
C ILE A 148 -6.92 -8.08 -11.48
N GLY A 149 -7.13 -9.39 -11.68
CA GLY A 149 -7.96 -10.17 -10.78
C GLY A 149 -7.40 -11.55 -10.48
N ASP A 150 -7.67 -12.06 -9.28
CA ASP A 150 -7.49 -13.48 -9.04
C ASP A 150 -8.62 -14.30 -9.69
N GLU A 151 -8.44 -15.62 -9.74
CA GLU A 151 -9.39 -16.52 -10.41
C GLU A 151 -10.85 -16.25 -10.01
N GLU A 152 -11.12 -16.21 -8.70
CA GLU A 152 -12.48 -16.02 -8.18
C GLU A 152 -13.09 -14.68 -8.62
N ARG A 153 -12.29 -13.59 -8.73
CA ARG A 153 -12.78 -12.26 -9.15
C ARG A 153 -12.96 -12.18 -10.64
N LEU A 154 -12.11 -12.82 -11.41
CA LEU A 154 -12.26 -12.94 -12.85
C LEU A 154 -13.51 -13.77 -13.20
N ASP A 155 -13.72 -14.90 -12.52
CA ASP A 155 -14.92 -15.74 -12.70
C ASP A 155 -16.21 -15.00 -12.33
N ARG A 156 -16.20 -14.22 -11.23
CA ARG A 156 -17.33 -13.38 -10.85
C ARG A 156 -17.63 -12.28 -11.87
N LEU A 157 -16.59 -11.68 -12.44
CA LEU A 157 -16.72 -10.67 -13.49
C LEU A 157 -17.30 -11.29 -14.77
N GLY A 158 -16.85 -12.50 -15.13
CA GLY A 158 -17.29 -13.22 -16.33
C GLY A 158 -17.08 -12.38 -17.60
N ASP A 159 -18.10 -12.33 -18.45
CA ASP A 159 -18.08 -11.60 -19.73
C ASP A 159 -18.26 -10.09 -19.58
N ARG A 160 -18.46 -9.57 -18.35
CA ARG A 160 -18.58 -8.14 -18.10
C ARG A 160 -17.26 -7.43 -18.39
N CYS A 161 -17.31 -6.18 -18.82
CA CYS A 161 -16.14 -5.39 -19.19
C CYS A 161 -15.23 -6.13 -20.17
N SER A 162 -15.80 -6.73 -21.23
CA SER A 162 -15.06 -7.51 -22.24
C SER A 162 -14.11 -6.65 -23.06
N ASP A 163 -14.30 -5.35 -23.09
CA ASP A 163 -13.46 -4.34 -23.74
C ASP A 163 -12.28 -3.86 -22.87
N VAL A 164 -12.27 -4.24 -21.60
CA VAL A 164 -11.19 -3.93 -20.66
C VAL A 164 -10.17 -5.06 -20.64
N ALA A 165 -8.90 -4.73 -20.88
CA ALA A 165 -7.80 -5.70 -20.80
C ALA A 165 -7.71 -6.31 -19.38
N LYS A 166 -7.26 -7.57 -19.30
CA LYS A 166 -7.21 -8.30 -18.02
C LYS A 166 -5.82 -8.88 -17.77
N ILE A 167 -5.43 -8.99 -16.50
CA ILE A 167 -4.29 -9.79 -16.01
C ILE A 167 -4.82 -10.69 -14.90
N SER A 168 -4.50 -11.98 -14.95
CA SER A 168 -4.89 -12.95 -13.93
C SER A 168 -3.80 -13.16 -12.89
N VAL A 169 -4.20 -13.35 -11.64
CA VAL A 169 -3.32 -13.64 -10.53
C VAL A 169 -3.71 -14.98 -9.92
N ARG A 170 -2.73 -15.88 -9.77
CA ARG A 170 -2.92 -17.19 -9.11
C ARG A 170 -4.13 -17.95 -9.62
N SER A 171 -4.31 -18.01 -10.96
CA SER A 171 -5.42 -18.71 -11.59
C SER A 171 -4.98 -20.07 -12.15
N ASN A 172 -5.78 -21.11 -11.86
CA ASN A 172 -5.67 -22.43 -12.46
C ASN A 172 -6.60 -22.61 -13.67
N ASN A 173 -7.47 -21.61 -13.94
CA ASN A 173 -8.38 -21.64 -15.07
C ASN A 173 -7.58 -21.53 -16.39
N PRO A 174 -7.69 -22.53 -17.32
CA PRO A 174 -6.97 -22.49 -18.59
C PRO A 174 -7.24 -21.23 -19.41
N ASP A 175 -8.44 -20.68 -19.34
CA ASP A 175 -8.83 -19.49 -20.10
C ASP A 175 -8.13 -18.21 -19.60
N HIS A 176 -7.55 -18.26 -18.40
CA HIS A 176 -6.79 -17.14 -17.82
C HIS A 176 -5.28 -17.25 -18.06
N GLN A 177 -4.80 -18.34 -18.65
CA GLN A 177 -3.35 -18.63 -18.75
C GLN A 177 -2.58 -17.71 -19.72
N GLU A 178 -3.25 -17.13 -20.72
CA GLU A 178 -2.57 -16.22 -21.68
C GLU A 178 -2.18 -14.89 -21.03
N PHE A 179 -2.93 -14.45 -20.04
CA PHE A 179 -2.70 -13.18 -19.32
C PHE A 179 -2.34 -13.39 -17.84
N ASP A 180 -1.73 -14.54 -17.52
CA ASP A 180 -1.21 -14.83 -16.18
C ASP A 180 -0.12 -13.82 -15.77
N PHE A 181 -0.20 -13.33 -14.53
CA PHE A 181 0.68 -12.29 -13.98
C PHE A 181 2.16 -12.58 -14.21
N TYR A 182 2.62 -13.78 -13.86
CA TYR A 182 4.05 -14.13 -13.95
C TYR A 182 4.51 -14.33 -15.40
N LYS A 183 3.61 -14.76 -16.29
CA LYS A 183 3.91 -14.84 -17.73
C LYS A 183 4.03 -13.45 -18.35
N VAL A 184 3.12 -12.52 -18.00
CA VAL A 184 3.16 -11.17 -18.59
C VAL A 184 4.37 -10.37 -18.14
N ILE A 185 4.89 -10.59 -16.93
CA ILE A 185 6.10 -9.92 -16.46
C ILE A 185 7.40 -10.66 -16.78
N GLU A 186 7.33 -11.87 -17.38
CA GLU A 186 8.50 -12.66 -17.70
C GLU A 186 9.44 -11.92 -18.65
N GLY A 187 10.72 -11.84 -18.27
CA GLY A 187 11.74 -11.14 -19.05
C GLY A 187 11.69 -9.60 -19.00
N ALA A 188 10.71 -9.01 -18.30
CA ALA A 188 10.68 -7.57 -18.10
C ALA A 188 11.80 -7.11 -17.15
N SER A 189 12.31 -5.89 -17.38
CA SER A 189 13.37 -5.30 -16.57
C SER A 189 12.93 -5.10 -15.11
N ASP A 190 13.82 -5.39 -14.18
CA ASP A 190 13.67 -5.11 -12.75
C ASP A 190 13.83 -3.62 -12.39
N LYS A 191 14.17 -2.79 -13.36
CA LYS A 191 14.25 -1.33 -13.25
C LYS A 191 13.21 -0.68 -14.14
N LEU A 192 12.57 0.36 -13.63
CA LEU A 192 11.60 1.11 -14.43
C LEU A 192 12.31 1.81 -15.59
N GLU A 193 11.93 1.44 -16.83
CA GLU A 193 12.61 1.89 -18.04
C GLU A 193 12.17 3.28 -18.50
N ASN A 194 10.89 3.61 -18.30
CA ASN A 194 10.30 4.87 -18.73
C ASN A 194 9.67 5.63 -17.55
N PRO A 195 10.48 6.10 -16.59
CA PRO A 195 9.96 6.85 -15.45
C PRO A 195 9.42 8.21 -15.91
N VAL A 196 8.21 8.52 -15.49
CA VAL A 196 7.57 9.83 -15.71
C VAL A 196 7.77 10.73 -14.50
N GLU A 197 7.66 12.04 -14.69
CA GLU A 197 7.59 12.98 -13.57
C GLU A 197 6.23 12.83 -12.87
N ILE A 198 6.26 12.73 -11.53
CA ILE A 198 5.06 12.60 -10.68
C ILE A 198 5.12 13.67 -9.60
N LEU A 199 4.13 14.56 -9.60
CA LEU A 199 4.02 15.65 -8.63
C LEU A 199 3.29 15.18 -7.35
N PRO A 200 3.58 15.77 -6.18
CA PRO A 200 3.00 15.33 -4.89
C PRO A 200 1.48 15.35 -4.84
N ASP A 201 0.86 16.33 -5.48
CA ASP A 201 -0.58 16.56 -5.42
C ASP A 201 -1.35 15.99 -6.60
N GLU A 202 -0.70 15.14 -7.43
CA GLU A 202 -1.37 14.33 -8.44
C GLU A 202 -2.10 13.14 -7.82
N ASP A 203 -3.19 12.75 -8.49
CA ASP A 203 -4.02 11.64 -8.04
C ASP A 203 -3.23 10.32 -8.17
N ALA A 204 -3.27 9.51 -7.11
CA ALA A 204 -2.53 8.27 -7.03
C ALA A 204 -3.42 7.04 -6.80
N SER A 205 -4.54 7.20 -6.08
CA SER A 205 -5.42 6.08 -5.77
C SER A 205 -6.89 6.51 -5.72
N ILE A 206 -7.79 5.60 -6.10
CA ILE A 206 -9.23 5.71 -5.86
C ILE A 206 -9.64 4.54 -4.98
N MET A 207 -10.03 4.81 -3.73
CA MET A 207 -10.50 3.79 -2.79
C MET A 207 -12.00 3.91 -2.57
N TYR A 208 -12.73 2.81 -2.77
CA TYR A 208 -14.17 2.81 -2.62
C TYR A 208 -14.60 2.62 -1.16
N THR A 209 -15.58 3.43 -0.73
CA THR A 209 -16.24 3.31 0.57
C THR A 209 -17.65 2.73 0.40
N SER A 210 -18.15 2.02 1.40
CA SER A 210 -19.55 1.61 1.47
C SER A 210 -20.44 2.85 1.57
N GLY A 211 -20.98 3.32 0.46
CA GLY A 211 -21.83 4.51 0.44
C GLY A 211 -23.14 4.28 1.22
N SER A 212 -23.54 5.25 2.02
CA SER A 212 -24.85 5.25 2.71
C SER A 212 -26.05 5.38 1.75
N THR A 213 -25.79 5.63 0.46
CA THR A 213 -26.80 5.95 -0.57
C THR A 213 -26.95 4.88 -1.65
N GLY A 214 -26.49 3.65 -1.40
CA GLY A 214 -26.67 2.49 -2.29
C GLY A 214 -25.40 2.09 -3.04
N TYR A 215 -24.80 2.95 -3.86
CA TYR A 215 -23.57 2.61 -4.58
C TYR A 215 -22.32 3.08 -3.83
N PRO A 216 -21.23 2.30 -3.86
CA PRO A 216 -19.92 2.73 -3.30
C PRO A 216 -19.42 4.02 -3.95
N LYS A 217 -18.75 4.86 -3.16
CA LYS A 217 -18.16 6.12 -3.63
C LYS A 217 -16.64 6.00 -3.66
N GLY A 218 -16.03 6.36 -4.80
CA GLY A 218 -14.58 6.42 -4.95
C GLY A 218 -14.01 7.68 -4.30
N VAL A 219 -13.12 7.50 -3.33
CA VAL A 219 -12.35 8.59 -2.72
C VAL A 219 -11.01 8.69 -3.42
N VAL A 220 -10.75 9.84 -4.03
CA VAL A 220 -9.49 10.12 -4.73
C VAL A 220 -8.45 10.60 -3.73
N LEU A 221 -7.28 9.96 -3.73
CA LEU A 221 -6.15 10.27 -2.86
C LEU A 221 -4.94 10.65 -3.71
N THR A 222 -4.23 11.71 -3.29
CA THR A 222 -2.98 12.13 -3.94
C THR A 222 -1.77 11.39 -3.38
N HIS A 223 -0.64 11.40 -4.10
CA HIS A 223 0.62 10.85 -3.61
C HIS A 223 0.97 11.42 -2.24
N ARG A 224 0.93 12.74 -2.07
CA ARG A 224 1.20 13.43 -0.80
C ARG A 224 0.30 12.93 0.33
N SER A 225 -1.01 12.83 0.09
CA SER A 225 -1.97 12.44 1.13
C SER A 225 -1.77 11.01 1.60
N ILE A 226 -1.36 10.12 0.69
CA ILE A 226 -1.05 8.73 1.02
C ILE A 226 0.23 8.64 1.83
N ILE A 227 1.29 9.32 1.41
CA ILE A 227 2.59 9.34 2.12
C ILE A 227 2.47 9.98 3.50
N PHE A 228 1.60 10.98 3.64
CA PHE A 228 1.36 11.63 4.93
C PHE A 228 0.94 10.64 6.03
N ALA A 229 0.15 9.62 5.70
CA ALA A 229 -0.36 8.68 6.67
C ALA A 229 0.74 7.87 7.41
N PRO A 230 1.68 7.16 6.76
CA PRO A 230 2.79 6.49 7.45
C PRO A 230 3.64 7.46 8.27
N TYR A 231 3.97 8.64 7.74
CA TYR A 231 4.74 9.64 8.49
C TYR A 231 4.00 10.13 9.73
N TYR A 232 2.70 10.32 9.64
CA TYR A 232 1.86 10.69 10.79
C TYR A 232 1.87 9.61 11.88
N TRP A 233 1.76 8.32 11.53
CA TRP A 233 1.83 7.25 12.53
C TRP A 233 3.22 7.12 13.16
N ILE A 234 4.30 7.32 12.39
CA ILE A 234 5.66 7.37 12.92
C ILE A 234 5.78 8.54 13.92
N THR A 235 5.24 9.71 13.56
CA THR A 235 5.22 10.89 14.46
C THR A 235 4.49 10.58 15.76
N LEU A 236 3.29 10.00 15.71
CA LEU A 236 2.53 9.65 16.92
C LEU A 236 3.30 8.65 17.80
N THR A 237 3.94 7.65 17.21
CA THR A 237 4.74 6.68 17.95
C THR A 237 5.95 7.35 18.61
N THR A 238 6.63 8.24 17.89
CA THR A 238 7.79 8.99 18.40
C THR A 238 7.38 9.94 19.53
N MET A 239 6.26 10.64 19.37
CA MET A 239 5.70 11.48 20.43
C MET A 239 5.38 10.67 21.70
N GLY A 240 4.76 9.49 21.56
CA GLY A 240 4.47 8.61 22.69
C GLY A 240 5.72 8.23 23.48
N LYS A 241 6.79 7.85 22.78
CA LYS A 241 8.08 7.52 23.39
C LYS A 241 8.73 8.73 24.06
N ALA A 242 8.76 9.87 23.38
CA ALA A 242 9.31 11.10 23.94
C ALA A 242 8.57 11.54 25.23
N ALA A 243 7.24 11.42 25.25
CA ALA A 243 6.43 11.71 26.43
C ALA A 243 6.72 10.77 27.62
N LEU A 244 7.12 9.54 27.36
CA LEU A 244 7.53 8.56 28.38
C LEU A 244 9.00 8.74 28.82
N GLY A 245 9.74 9.65 28.21
CA GLY A 245 11.17 9.84 28.45
C GLY A 245 12.02 8.69 27.90
N GLU A 246 11.48 7.89 26.99
CA GLU A 246 12.19 6.82 26.33
C GLU A 246 13.11 7.42 25.23
N ALA A 247 14.37 6.96 25.20
CA ALA A 247 15.27 7.30 24.10
C ALA A 247 14.68 6.84 22.77
N ALA A 248 15.01 7.55 21.69
CA ALA A 248 14.71 7.03 20.35
C ALA A 248 15.22 5.58 20.27
N PRO A 249 14.43 4.62 19.77
CA PRO A 249 14.87 3.24 19.74
C PRO A 249 16.16 3.16 18.96
N GLU A 250 17.18 2.55 19.54
CA GLU A 250 18.30 2.06 18.73
C GLU A 250 17.70 1.16 17.65
N ALA A 251 18.27 1.24 16.44
CA ALA A 251 17.85 0.38 15.34
C ALA A 251 17.85 -1.07 15.84
N SER A 252 16.66 -1.66 15.95
CA SER A 252 16.54 -3.05 16.40
C SER A 252 17.31 -3.92 15.41
N GLN A 253 18.17 -4.82 15.93
CA GLN A 253 18.80 -5.84 15.09
C GLN A 253 17.79 -6.88 14.59
N ASP A 254 16.65 -7.01 15.28
CA ASP A 254 15.58 -7.93 14.93
C ASP A 254 14.52 -7.20 14.10
N GLN A 255 14.23 -7.75 12.93
CA GLN A 255 13.18 -7.24 12.07
C GLN A 255 11.80 -7.44 12.70
N MET A 256 11.03 -6.37 12.89
CA MET A 256 9.65 -6.45 13.35
C MET A 256 8.77 -7.12 12.30
N ALA A 257 7.78 -7.90 12.74
CA ALA A 257 6.80 -8.54 11.88
C ALA A 257 5.37 -8.14 12.25
N THR A 258 4.51 -7.99 11.24
CA THR A 258 3.08 -7.73 11.41
C THR A 258 2.23 -8.73 10.66
N LEU A 259 1.15 -9.21 11.29
CA LEU A 259 0.14 -10.03 10.61
C LEU A 259 -0.86 -9.14 9.89
N VAL A 260 -1.06 -9.40 8.60
CA VAL A 260 -2.05 -8.71 7.77
C VAL A 260 -3.36 -9.49 7.81
N SER A 261 -4.14 -9.25 8.84
CA SER A 261 -5.45 -9.90 9.09
C SER A 261 -6.64 -9.11 8.53
N VAL A 262 -6.40 -7.87 8.12
CA VAL A 262 -7.41 -6.99 7.51
C VAL A 262 -7.20 -6.90 6.00
N PRO A 263 -8.28 -6.65 5.21
CA PRO A 263 -8.14 -6.57 3.76
C PRO A 263 -7.24 -5.42 3.31
N LEU A 264 -6.34 -5.71 2.36
CA LEU A 264 -5.45 -4.70 1.77
C LEU A 264 -6.21 -3.64 0.94
N PHE A 265 -7.37 -3.95 0.38
CA PHE A 265 -8.19 -2.95 -0.34
C PHE A 265 -8.79 -1.87 0.59
N HIS A 266 -8.67 -2.03 1.90
CA HIS A 266 -9.10 -1.02 2.88
C HIS A 266 -7.89 -0.21 3.38
N VAL A 267 -8.10 1.08 3.70
CA VAL A 267 -7.03 1.99 4.18
C VAL A 267 -6.25 1.43 5.37
N THR A 268 -6.88 0.65 6.25
CA THR A 268 -6.19 0.02 7.38
C THR A 268 -5.15 -0.99 6.89
N GLY A 269 -5.49 -1.88 5.98
CA GLY A 269 -4.55 -2.84 5.40
C GLY A 269 -3.50 -2.16 4.53
N CYS A 270 -3.94 -1.28 3.62
CA CYS A 270 -3.06 -0.60 2.68
C CYS A 270 -2.14 0.41 3.37
N HIS A 271 -2.69 1.41 4.08
CA HIS A 271 -1.89 2.53 4.57
C HIS A 271 -1.24 2.23 5.92
N ALA A 272 -2.01 1.69 6.89
CA ALA A 272 -1.52 1.49 8.25
C ALA A 272 -0.66 0.22 8.43
N ILE A 273 -0.73 -0.74 7.49
CA ILE A 273 0.09 -1.94 7.56
C ILE A 273 1.09 -1.97 6.41
N PHE A 274 0.64 -2.08 5.15
CA PHE A 274 1.52 -2.23 4.01
C PHE A 274 2.42 -1.00 3.81
N LEU A 275 1.88 0.18 3.58
CA LEU A 275 2.70 1.37 3.32
C LEU A 275 3.56 1.74 4.54
N LEU A 276 3.04 1.61 5.76
CA LEU A 276 3.83 1.86 6.96
C LEU A 276 5.01 0.87 7.10
N SER A 277 4.92 -0.35 6.55
CA SER A 277 6.02 -1.31 6.62
C SER A 277 7.29 -0.79 5.93
N ILE A 278 7.14 0.01 4.87
CA ILE A 278 8.22 0.46 4.01
C ILE A 278 9.26 1.32 4.76
N PRO A 279 8.89 2.46 5.38
CA PRO A 279 9.88 3.28 6.07
C PRO A 279 10.42 2.65 7.36
N VAL A 280 9.72 1.68 7.94
CA VAL A 280 10.15 1.06 9.21
C VAL A 280 10.82 -0.31 9.06
N GLY A 281 10.95 -0.83 7.84
CA GLY A 281 11.58 -2.12 7.55
C GLY A 281 10.83 -3.32 8.13
N ARG A 282 9.49 -3.25 8.20
CA ARG A 282 8.69 -4.28 8.84
C ARG A 282 8.35 -5.41 7.87
N LYS A 283 8.46 -6.65 8.33
CA LYS A 283 7.98 -7.84 7.62
C LYS A 283 6.45 -7.90 7.69
N THR A 284 5.78 -8.08 6.56
CA THR A 284 4.33 -8.25 6.44
C THR A 284 3.99 -9.70 6.16
N VAL A 285 3.29 -10.35 7.07
CA VAL A 285 2.87 -11.75 6.96
C VAL A 285 1.41 -11.79 6.52
N LEU A 286 1.15 -12.30 5.33
CA LEU A 286 -0.16 -12.30 4.69
C LEU A 286 -0.93 -13.58 5.01
N MET A 287 -2.26 -13.46 5.07
CA MET A 287 -3.20 -14.58 5.13
C MET A 287 -4.23 -14.44 4.02
N TYR A 288 -4.53 -15.54 3.33
CA TYR A 288 -5.61 -15.59 2.32
C TYR A 288 -6.95 -15.13 2.89
N LYS A 289 -7.32 -15.69 4.04
CA LYS A 289 -8.49 -15.35 4.85
C LYS A 289 -8.16 -15.53 6.32
N TRP A 290 -8.89 -14.84 7.17
CA TRP A 290 -8.74 -15.01 8.61
C TRP A 290 -9.07 -16.44 9.05
N ASP A 291 -8.13 -17.04 9.75
CA ASP A 291 -8.26 -18.30 10.47
C ASP A 291 -7.45 -18.19 11.77
N PRO A 292 -8.08 -18.34 12.95
CA PRO A 292 -7.40 -18.09 14.22
C PRO A 292 -6.31 -19.13 14.53
N GLU A 293 -6.44 -20.39 14.10
CA GLU A 293 -5.41 -21.41 14.32
C GLU A 293 -4.18 -21.12 13.45
N VAL A 294 -4.39 -20.86 12.16
CA VAL A 294 -3.32 -20.45 11.25
C VAL A 294 -2.66 -19.14 11.73
N ALA A 295 -3.44 -18.20 12.26
CA ALA A 295 -2.88 -16.97 12.81
C ALA A 295 -1.95 -17.23 14.01
N LEU A 296 -2.29 -18.14 14.93
CA LEU A 296 -1.44 -18.50 16.05
C LEU A 296 -0.13 -19.14 15.60
N ASP A 297 -0.19 -20.06 14.63
CA ASP A 297 1.01 -20.69 14.05
C ASP A 297 1.92 -19.65 13.37
N LEU A 298 1.34 -18.70 12.62
CA LEU A 298 2.08 -17.61 11.99
C LEU A 298 2.71 -16.66 13.02
N ILE A 299 2.00 -16.34 14.10
CA ILE A 299 2.49 -15.47 15.17
C ILE A 299 3.74 -16.09 15.82
N GLU A 300 3.71 -17.38 16.12
CA GLU A 300 4.85 -18.09 16.69
C GLU A 300 6.00 -18.23 15.69
N ARG A 301 5.71 -18.74 14.49
CA ARG A 301 6.71 -19.03 13.44
C ARG A 301 7.45 -17.78 12.97
N GLU A 302 6.71 -16.71 12.69
CA GLU A 302 7.25 -15.48 12.13
C GLU A 302 7.60 -14.43 13.18
N LYS A 303 7.45 -14.76 14.48
CA LYS A 303 7.71 -13.86 15.62
C LYS A 303 6.97 -12.53 15.48
N ILE A 304 5.68 -12.61 15.14
CA ILE A 304 4.86 -11.43 14.90
C ILE A 304 4.74 -10.61 16.17
N SER A 305 5.19 -9.36 16.12
CA SER A 305 5.17 -8.42 17.24
C SER A 305 4.01 -7.42 17.18
N ILE A 306 3.35 -7.32 16.03
CA ILE A 306 2.26 -6.37 15.79
C ILE A 306 1.10 -7.09 15.12
N PHE A 307 -0.07 -6.91 15.70
CA PHE A 307 -1.32 -7.44 15.18
C PHE A 307 -2.40 -6.35 15.22
N THR A 308 -3.10 -6.16 14.11
CA THR A 308 -4.23 -5.25 14.02
C THR A 308 -5.43 -6.03 13.53
N GLY A 309 -6.44 -6.16 14.37
CA GLY A 309 -7.70 -6.81 14.03
C GLY A 309 -8.87 -5.82 14.12
N VAL A 310 -10.00 -6.24 13.55
CA VAL A 310 -11.31 -5.61 13.77
C VAL A 310 -12.14 -6.54 14.63
N PRO A 311 -13.05 -6.01 15.47
CA PRO A 311 -13.94 -6.83 16.31
C PRO A 311 -14.80 -7.77 15.47
#